data_f884dfe42ceb28bf78ae1b5d8a49b78d
#
_entry.id   f884dfe42ceb28bf78ae1b5d8a49b78d
#
_cell.length_a   1.000
_cell.length_b   1.000
_cell.length_c   1.000
_cell.angle_alpha   90.00
_cell.angle_beta   90.00
_cell.angle_gamma   90.00
#
_symmetry.space_group_name_H-M   'P 1'
#
loop_
_entity.id
_entity.type
_entity.pdbx_description
1 polymer ?
#
loop_
_entity_poly.entity_id
_entity_poly.type
_entity_poly.pdbx_seq_one_letter_code
_entity_poly.pdbx_strand_id
1 'polypeptide(L)'
;MYAIQPPLTPRKAPRQARSRALVEAIIEATARIFEREGAPACTTNAVAETAGVSIGSLYQYFPNRHALTAALVAREHESLLTAMQHAAARPNPADRLSGMVDAAVDYEFARPALARTLDLQEAAPEFQAHQQAMLTALHRCVATALEESETTAWDVIALVQGMIAMAIARGESSPAALKCRIHRAAFGYLGWPLPD
;
A
#
# COMPACT_ATOMS: atom_id res chain seq x y z
N MET A 1 -30.24 -11.57 -9.49
CA MET A 1 -29.22 -11.90 -10.51
C MET A 1 -27.88 -11.73 -9.80
N TYR A 2 -27.26 -12.84 -9.33
CA TYR A 2 -25.97 -12.79 -8.65
C TYR A 2 -24.90 -12.46 -9.71
N ALA A 3 -24.32 -11.26 -9.63
CA ALA A 3 -23.14 -10.93 -10.41
C ALA A 3 -21.99 -11.84 -9.92
N ILE A 4 -21.51 -12.74 -10.77
CA ILE A 4 -20.32 -13.54 -10.49
C ILE A 4 -19.16 -12.56 -10.39
N GLN A 5 -18.66 -12.35 -9.16
CA GLN A 5 -17.47 -11.52 -8.97
C GLN A 5 -16.28 -12.14 -9.71
N PRO A 6 -15.54 -11.36 -10.48
CA PRO A 6 -14.37 -11.88 -11.19
C PRO A 6 -13.33 -12.36 -10.17
N PRO A 7 -12.62 -13.48 -10.47
CA PRO A 7 -11.60 -13.98 -9.56
C PRO A 7 -10.46 -12.95 -9.39
N LEU A 8 -10.19 -12.56 -8.13
CA LEU A 8 -9.13 -11.64 -7.76
C LEU A 8 -7.79 -12.34 -7.52
N THR A 9 -7.78 -13.67 -7.45
CA THR A 9 -6.58 -14.43 -7.13
C THR A 9 -5.83 -14.91 -8.38
N PRO A 10 -4.47 -14.92 -8.34
CA PRO A 10 -3.68 -15.56 -9.38
C PRO A 10 -4.03 -17.05 -9.52
N ARG A 11 -4.08 -17.54 -10.76
CA ARG A 11 -4.39 -18.96 -11.04
C ARG A 11 -3.31 -19.93 -10.55
N LYS A 12 -2.06 -19.46 -10.45
CA LYS A 12 -0.90 -20.26 -10.11
C LYS A 12 0.09 -19.47 -9.29
N ALA A 13 0.52 -20.03 -8.16
CA ALA A 13 1.64 -19.46 -7.40
C ALA A 13 2.99 -19.81 -8.07
N PRO A 14 3.89 -18.83 -8.27
CA PRO A 14 5.19 -19.11 -8.89
C PRO A 14 6.10 -19.88 -7.92
N ARG A 15 6.55 -21.07 -8.35
CA ARG A 15 7.40 -21.95 -7.52
C ARG A 15 8.90 -21.80 -7.80
N GLN A 16 9.28 -21.37 -8.99
CA GLN A 16 10.67 -21.24 -9.43
C GLN A 16 11.09 -19.78 -9.52
N ALA A 17 12.38 -19.48 -9.37
CA ALA A 17 12.91 -18.10 -9.44
C ALA A 17 12.50 -17.38 -10.75
N ARG A 18 12.58 -18.07 -11.90
CA ARG A 18 12.18 -17.53 -13.21
C ARG A 18 10.69 -17.16 -13.26
N SER A 19 9.81 -17.98 -12.67
CA SER A 19 8.38 -17.69 -12.65
C SER A 19 8.04 -16.56 -11.69
N ARG A 20 8.79 -16.40 -10.60
CA ARG A 20 8.66 -15.25 -9.68
C ARG A 20 9.06 -13.96 -10.38
N ALA A 21 10.20 -13.93 -11.06
CA ALA A 21 10.65 -12.78 -11.81
C ALA A 21 9.65 -12.37 -12.91
N LEU A 22 9.01 -13.35 -13.58
CA LEU A 22 7.99 -13.07 -14.59
C LEU A 22 6.72 -12.45 -13.97
N VAL A 23 6.24 -13.00 -12.85
CA VAL A 23 5.07 -12.46 -12.13
C VAL A 23 5.36 -11.04 -11.64
N GLU A 24 6.55 -10.80 -11.08
CA GLU A 24 6.95 -9.47 -10.63
C GLU A 24 7.03 -8.46 -11.80
N ALA A 25 7.57 -8.87 -12.94
CA ALA A 25 7.60 -8.02 -14.14
C ALA A 25 6.19 -7.64 -14.64
N ILE A 26 5.22 -8.57 -14.54
CA ILE A 26 3.83 -8.32 -14.90
C ILE A 26 3.19 -7.33 -13.91
N ILE A 27 3.41 -7.50 -12.60
CA ILE A 27 2.86 -6.60 -11.57
C ILE A 27 3.49 -5.20 -11.72
N GLU A 28 4.80 -5.11 -11.96
CA GLU A 28 5.46 -3.82 -12.17
C GLU A 28 4.99 -3.14 -13.47
N ALA A 29 4.74 -3.89 -14.54
CA ALA A 29 4.14 -3.34 -15.75
C ALA A 29 2.73 -2.77 -15.49
N THR A 30 1.94 -3.45 -14.66
CA THR A 30 0.63 -2.97 -14.20
C THR A 30 0.77 -1.64 -13.45
N ALA A 31 1.73 -1.54 -12.53
CA ALA A 31 2.00 -0.32 -11.78
C ALA A 31 2.39 0.85 -12.70
N ARG A 32 3.27 0.62 -13.67
CA ARG A 32 3.69 1.65 -14.65
C ARG A 32 2.52 2.18 -15.49
N ILE A 33 1.61 1.31 -15.91
CA ILE A 33 0.41 1.72 -16.65
C ILE A 33 -0.49 2.57 -15.73
N PHE A 34 -0.68 2.14 -14.48
CA PHE A 34 -1.47 2.90 -13.49
C PHE A 34 -0.90 4.30 -13.25
N GLU A 35 0.42 4.44 -13.16
CA GLU A 35 1.09 5.74 -12.97
C GLU A 35 0.97 6.66 -14.16
N ARG A 36 1.12 6.13 -15.37
CA ARG A 36 1.22 6.93 -16.58
C ARG A 36 -0.14 7.25 -17.19
N GLU A 37 -1.08 6.33 -17.15
CA GLU A 37 -2.29 6.34 -17.96
C GLU A 37 -3.56 6.10 -17.11
N GLY A 38 -3.38 5.70 -15.85
CA GLY A 38 -4.48 5.37 -14.92
C GLY A 38 -5.08 3.99 -15.16
N ALA A 39 -5.97 3.59 -14.25
CA ALA A 39 -6.58 2.26 -14.26
C ALA A 39 -7.37 1.91 -15.55
N PRO A 40 -8.07 2.83 -16.23
CA PRO A 40 -8.79 2.48 -17.45
C PRO A 40 -7.91 1.93 -18.58
N ALA A 41 -6.66 2.38 -18.67
CA ALA A 41 -5.70 1.91 -19.69
C ALA A 41 -5.13 0.51 -19.39
N CYS A 42 -5.29 0.01 -18.17
CA CYS A 42 -4.78 -1.29 -17.74
C CYS A 42 -5.58 -2.43 -18.34
N THR A 43 -5.23 -2.84 -19.54
CA THR A 43 -5.73 -4.07 -20.18
C THR A 43 -4.69 -5.18 -20.09
N THR A 44 -5.12 -6.45 -20.13
CA THR A 44 -4.17 -7.59 -20.12
C THR A 44 -3.19 -7.54 -21.28
N ASN A 45 -3.60 -7.04 -22.44
CA ASN A 45 -2.71 -6.87 -23.60
C ASN A 45 -1.67 -5.78 -23.37
N ALA A 46 -2.06 -4.59 -22.87
CA ALA A 46 -1.14 -3.51 -22.56
C ALA A 46 -0.13 -3.93 -21.49
N VAL A 47 -0.58 -4.68 -20.47
CA VAL A 47 0.31 -5.20 -19.42
C VAL A 47 1.29 -6.23 -19.99
N ALA A 48 0.83 -7.17 -20.84
CA ALA A 48 1.71 -8.17 -21.46
C ALA A 48 2.78 -7.51 -22.33
N GLU A 49 2.41 -6.53 -23.14
CA GLU A 49 3.31 -5.74 -23.97
C GLU A 49 4.35 -4.97 -23.12
N THR A 50 3.87 -4.25 -22.10
CA THR A 50 4.74 -3.46 -21.19
C THR A 50 5.70 -4.35 -20.40
N ALA A 51 5.26 -5.55 -20.01
CA ALA A 51 6.08 -6.53 -19.29
C ALA A 51 7.05 -7.30 -20.21
N GLY A 52 6.91 -7.20 -21.54
CA GLY A 52 7.71 -7.97 -22.50
C GLY A 52 7.41 -9.47 -22.47
N VAL A 53 6.16 -9.86 -22.15
CA VAL A 53 5.74 -11.27 -22.05
C VAL A 53 4.64 -11.60 -23.05
N SER A 54 4.51 -12.88 -23.44
CA SER A 54 3.37 -13.28 -24.26
C SER A 54 2.07 -13.18 -23.46
N ILE A 55 0.96 -12.85 -24.15
CA ILE A 55 -0.37 -12.80 -23.52
C ILE A 55 -0.76 -14.18 -22.93
N GLY A 56 -0.34 -15.28 -23.55
CA GLY A 56 -0.53 -16.62 -23.03
C GLY A 56 0.20 -16.85 -21.71
N SER A 57 1.44 -16.30 -21.56
CA SER A 57 2.19 -16.36 -20.31
C SER A 57 1.52 -15.57 -19.21
N LEU A 58 0.96 -14.39 -19.51
CA LEU A 58 0.21 -13.59 -18.55
C LEU A 58 -1.02 -14.35 -18.05
N TYR A 59 -1.83 -14.93 -18.94
CA TYR A 59 -3.04 -15.67 -18.56
C TYR A 59 -2.79 -16.95 -17.77
N GLN A 60 -1.57 -17.49 -17.77
CA GLN A 60 -1.19 -18.60 -16.88
C GLN A 60 -1.25 -18.20 -15.40
N TYR A 61 -1.01 -16.91 -15.08
CA TYR A 61 -0.99 -16.39 -13.72
C TYR A 61 -2.22 -15.53 -13.42
N PHE A 62 -2.59 -14.63 -14.30
CA PHE A 62 -3.65 -13.64 -14.07
C PHE A 62 -4.81 -13.85 -15.03
N PRO A 63 -5.98 -14.29 -14.55
CA PRO A 63 -7.13 -14.59 -15.39
C PRO A 63 -7.77 -13.36 -16.03
N ASN A 64 -7.58 -12.18 -15.45
CA ASN A 64 -8.20 -10.92 -15.86
C ASN A 64 -7.49 -9.71 -15.25
N ARG A 65 -7.92 -8.50 -15.62
CA ARG A 65 -7.37 -7.25 -15.08
C ARG A 65 -7.60 -7.08 -13.57
N HIS A 66 -8.70 -7.59 -13.02
CA HIS A 66 -8.98 -7.47 -11.59
C HIS A 66 -7.96 -8.25 -10.76
N ALA A 67 -7.54 -9.44 -11.23
CA ALA A 67 -6.48 -10.20 -10.60
C ALA A 67 -5.11 -9.49 -10.67
N LEU A 68 -4.84 -8.74 -11.75
CA LEU A 68 -3.65 -7.89 -11.86
C LEU A 68 -3.68 -6.75 -10.85
N THR A 69 -4.82 -6.04 -10.77
CA THR A 69 -5.01 -4.97 -9.79
C THR A 69 -4.88 -5.49 -8.36
N ALA A 70 -5.54 -6.62 -8.04
CA ALA A 70 -5.44 -7.23 -6.71
C ALA A 70 -4.01 -7.63 -6.32
N ALA A 71 -3.26 -8.19 -7.28
CA ALA A 71 -1.86 -8.56 -7.03
C ALA A 71 -0.97 -7.32 -6.83
N LEU A 72 -1.24 -6.22 -7.55
CA LEU A 72 -0.55 -4.96 -7.37
C LEU A 72 -0.86 -4.35 -5.99
N VAL A 73 -2.14 -4.27 -5.60
CA VAL A 73 -2.58 -3.83 -4.27
C VAL A 73 -1.89 -4.65 -3.19
N ALA A 74 -1.90 -5.99 -3.31
CA ALA A 74 -1.27 -6.88 -2.33
C ALA A 74 0.24 -6.62 -2.21
N ARG A 75 0.96 -6.39 -3.32
CA ARG A 75 2.39 -6.06 -3.32
C ARG A 75 2.66 -4.74 -2.61
N GLU A 76 1.88 -3.72 -2.90
CA GLU A 76 2.06 -2.40 -2.29
C GLU A 76 1.75 -2.44 -0.79
N HIS A 77 0.69 -3.14 -0.37
CA HIS A 77 0.37 -3.37 1.04
C HIS A 77 1.48 -4.14 1.77
N GLU A 78 2.04 -5.18 1.15
CA GLU A 78 3.16 -5.95 1.71
C GLU A 78 4.40 -5.08 1.88
N SER A 79 4.68 -4.19 0.92
CA SER A 79 5.79 -3.24 0.98
C SER A 79 5.63 -2.27 2.15
N LEU A 80 4.46 -1.66 2.31
CA LEU A 80 4.17 -0.76 3.45
C LEU A 80 4.26 -1.51 4.77
N LEU A 81 3.63 -2.68 4.88
CA LEU A 81 3.64 -3.45 6.14
C LEU A 81 5.05 -3.89 6.52
N THR A 82 5.88 -4.25 5.55
CA THR A 82 7.29 -4.59 5.77
C THR A 82 8.06 -3.38 6.33
N ALA A 83 7.87 -2.20 5.75
CA ALA A 83 8.51 -0.97 6.25
C ALA A 83 8.04 -0.62 7.68
N MET A 84 6.74 -0.80 7.97
CA MET A 84 6.17 -0.62 9.30
C MET A 84 6.76 -1.61 10.33
N GLN A 85 6.90 -2.88 9.95
CA GLN A 85 7.52 -3.92 10.82
C GLN A 85 9.00 -3.63 11.10
N HIS A 86 9.74 -3.13 10.10
CA HIS A 86 11.11 -2.67 10.30
C HIS A 86 11.19 -1.51 11.31
N ALA A 87 10.29 -0.55 11.22
CA ALA A 87 10.19 0.54 12.18
C ALA A 87 9.82 0.03 13.58
N ALA A 88 8.89 -0.93 13.66
CA ALA A 88 8.45 -1.56 14.91
C ALA A 88 9.57 -2.35 15.65
N ALA A 89 10.63 -2.73 14.94
CA ALA A 89 11.77 -3.44 15.54
C ALA A 89 12.78 -2.51 16.26
N ARG A 90 12.58 -1.19 16.24
CA ARG A 90 13.46 -0.23 16.93
C ARG A 90 13.35 -0.37 18.46
N PRO A 91 14.39 0.04 19.22
CA PRO A 91 14.48 -0.26 20.64
C PRO A 91 13.35 0.31 21.51
N ASN A 92 12.99 1.58 21.29
CA ASN A 92 12.00 2.26 22.12
C ASN A 92 10.73 2.67 21.35
N PRO A 93 9.57 2.83 22.01
CA PRO A 93 8.30 3.16 21.38
C PRO A 93 8.34 4.49 20.61
N ALA A 94 9.06 5.50 21.06
CA ALA A 94 9.18 6.79 20.38
C ALA A 94 9.91 6.66 19.03
N ASP A 95 11.00 5.89 18.97
CA ASP A 95 11.70 5.61 17.72
C ASP A 95 10.86 4.75 16.77
N ARG A 96 10.09 3.80 17.33
CA ARG A 96 9.14 2.99 16.53
C ARG A 96 8.11 3.89 15.88
N LEU A 97 7.46 4.77 16.65
CA LEU A 97 6.48 5.72 16.12
C LEU A 97 7.08 6.61 15.03
N SER A 98 8.24 7.22 15.29
CA SER A 98 8.93 8.06 14.31
C SER A 98 9.18 7.30 13.00
N GLY A 99 9.71 6.09 13.09
CA GLY A 99 9.95 5.27 11.91
C GLY A 99 8.69 4.87 11.16
N MET A 100 7.60 4.60 11.88
CA MET A 100 6.31 4.28 11.27
C MET A 100 5.70 5.48 10.54
N VAL A 101 5.77 6.66 11.14
CA VAL A 101 5.33 7.91 10.49
C VAL A 101 6.15 8.17 9.22
N ASP A 102 7.48 8.01 9.31
CA ASP A 102 8.35 8.18 8.15
C ASP A 102 8.01 7.19 7.04
N ALA A 103 7.82 5.92 7.38
CA ALA A 103 7.48 4.87 6.41
C ALA A 103 6.12 5.14 5.72
N ALA A 104 5.11 5.59 6.48
CA ALA A 104 3.80 5.92 5.91
C ALA A 104 3.87 7.10 4.94
N VAL A 105 4.58 8.16 5.30
CA VAL A 105 4.75 9.33 4.42
C VAL A 105 5.58 8.95 3.19
N ASP A 106 6.70 8.25 3.36
CA ASP A 106 7.56 7.85 2.25
C ASP A 106 6.84 6.95 1.25
N TYR A 107 6.00 6.04 1.73
CA TYR A 107 5.18 5.18 0.88
C TYR A 107 4.28 6.01 -0.06
N GLU A 108 3.52 6.96 0.47
CA GLU A 108 2.59 7.78 -0.31
C GLU A 108 3.30 8.73 -1.28
N PHE A 109 4.47 9.23 -0.90
CA PHE A 109 5.22 10.20 -1.72
C PHE A 109 6.24 9.55 -2.67
N ALA A 110 6.53 8.26 -2.55
CA ALA A 110 7.43 7.56 -3.47
C ALA A 110 6.85 7.48 -4.89
N ARG A 111 5.56 7.14 -5.01
CA ARG A 111 4.85 6.96 -6.29
C ARG A 111 3.45 7.58 -6.22
N PRO A 112 3.32 8.92 -6.13
CA PRO A 112 2.06 9.57 -5.79
C PRO A 112 0.95 9.37 -6.83
N ALA A 113 1.29 9.18 -8.10
CA ALA A 113 0.31 8.86 -9.14
C ALA A 113 -0.24 7.44 -9.00
N LEU A 114 0.62 6.48 -8.63
CA LEU A 114 0.22 5.11 -8.35
C LEU A 114 -0.67 5.04 -7.11
N ALA A 115 -0.24 5.65 -5.99
CA ALA A 115 -1.00 5.68 -4.74
C ALA A 115 -2.43 6.18 -4.98
N ARG A 116 -2.60 7.34 -5.61
CA ARG A 116 -3.95 7.88 -5.96
C ARG A 116 -4.77 6.92 -6.82
N THR A 117 -4.14 6.24 -7.77
CA THR A 117 -4.86 5.30 -8.66
C THR A 117 -5.30 4.07 -7.87
N LEU A 118 -4.48 3.58 -6.95
CA LEU A 118 -4.81 2.43 -6.09
C LEU A 118 -5.92 2.78 -5.11
N ASP A 119 -5.89 3.93 -4.43
CA ASP A 119 -6.96 4.40 -3.54
C ASP A 119 -8.33 4.35 -4.23
N LEU A 120 -8.39 4.83 -5.48
CA LEU A 120 -9.62 4.80 -6.27
C LEU A 120 -10.06 3.37 -6.62
N GLN A 121 -9.14 2.44 -6.84
CA GLN A 121 -9.45 1.04 -7.11
C GLN A 121 -9.90 0.32 -5.84
N GLU A 122 -9.23 0.56 -4.71
CA GLU A 122 -9.54 -0.07 -3.43
C GLU A 122 -10.89 0.37 -2.85
N ALA A 123 -11.40 1.53 -3.25
CA ALA A 123 -12.76 1.96 -2.92
C ALA A 123 -13.86 1.08 -3.53
N ALA A 124 -13.52 0.25 -4.53
CA ALA A 124 -14.50 -0.65 -5.15
C ALA A 124 -14.86 -1.83 -4.23
N PRO A 125 -16.14 -2.26 -4.22
CA PRO A 125 -16.63 -3.30 -3.29
C PRO A 125 -15.84 -4.61 -3.33
N GLU A 126 -15.30 -4.99 -4.48
CA GLU A 126 -14.50 -6.21 -4.64
C GLU A 126 -13.18 -6.19 -3.87
N PHE A 127 -12.65 -5.01 -3.51
CA PHE A 127 -11.39 -4.88 -2.77
C PHE A 127 -11.56 -4.67 -1.27
N GLN A 128 -12.80 -4.51 -0.78
CA GLN A 128 -13.08 -4.25 0.65
C GLN A 128 -12.43 -5.26 1.60
N ALA A 129 -12.43 -6.55 1.24
CA ALA A 129 -11.81 -7.58 2.06
C ALA A 129 -10.28 -7.40 2.18
N HIS A 130 -9.62 -6.98 1.09
CA HIS A 130 -8.19 -6.69 1.07
C HIS A 130 -7.87 -5.46 1.92
N GLN A 131 -8.64 -4.40 1.76
CA GLN A 131 -8.51 -3.18 2.55
C GLN A 131 -8.71 -3.45 4.05
N GLN A 132 -9.74 -4.21 4.43
CA GLN A 132 -9.99 -4.57 5.82
C GLN A 132 -8.86 -5.43 6.41
N ALA A 133 -8.33 -6.37 5.66
CA ALA A 133 -7.19 -7.18 6.08
C ALA A 133 -5.94 -6.32 6.30
N MET A 134 -5.66 -5.37 5.41
CA MET A 134 -4.54 -4.43 5.56
C MET A 134 -4.71 -3.54 6.78
N LEU A 135 -5.87 -2.94 6.98
CA LEU A 135 -6.15 -2.11 8.16
C LEU A 135 -5.98 -2.90 9.46
N THR A 136 -6.44 -4.15 9.49
CA THR A 136 -6.27 -5.02 10.67
C THR A 136 -4.80 -5.34 10.93
N ALA A 137 -4.02 -5.62 9.89
CA ALA A 137 -2.59 -5.90 10.00
C ALA A 137 -1.80 -4.67 10.48
N LEU A 138 -2.12 -3.50 9.91
CA LEU A 138 -1.54 -2.22 10.28
C LEU A 138 -1.84 -1.87 11.73
N HIS A 139 -3.11 -1.96 12.14
CA HIS A 139 -3.53 -1.71 13.51
C HIS A 139 -2.77 -2.59 14.50
N ARG A 140 -2.69 -3.90 14.25
CA ARG A 140 -1.95 -4.83 15.12
C ARG A 140 -0.47 -4.45 15.22
N CYS A 141 0.16 -4.06 14.09
CA CYS A 141 1.55 -3.63 14.07
C CYS A 141 1.75 -2.38 14.94
N VAL A 142 0.89 -1.36 14.79
CA VAL A 142 0.97 -0.11 15.55
C VAL A 142 0.68 -0.33 17.02
N ALA A 143 -0.39 -1.04 17.39
CA ALA A 143 -0.74 -1.32 18.79
C ALA A 143 0.39 -2.03 19.53
N THR A 144 0.97 -3.06 18.91
CA THR A 144 2.12 -3.79 19.49
C THR A 144 3.36 -2.90 19.61
N ALA A 145 3.63 -2.07 18.61
CA ALA A 145 4.83 -1.23 18.58
C ALA A 145 4.80 -0.10 19.60
N LEU A 146 3.62 0.49 19.82
CA LEU A 146 3.46 1.60 20.76
C LEU A 146 3.27 1.15 22.22
N GLU A 147 2.92 -0.12 22.43
CA GLU A 147 2.60 -0.66 23.78
C GLU A 147 1.42 0.08 24.42
N GLU A 148 0.49 0.58 23.59
CA GLU A 148 -0.67 1.39 23.96
C GLU A 148 -1.98 0.62 23.76
N SER A 149 -3.09 1.25 24.13
CA SER A 149 -4.43 0.66 23.95
C SER A 149 -4.78 0.51 22.46
N GLU A 150 -5.67 -0.44 22.14
CA GLU A 150 -6.19 -0.60 20.78
C GLU A 150 -6.83 0.69 20.25
N THR A 151 -7.55 1.43 21.09
CA THR A 151 -8.16 2.71 20.73
C THR A 151 -7.08 3.75 20.37
N THR A 152 -6.04 3.87 21.20
CA THR A 152 -4.91 4.78 20.96
C THR A 152 -4.22 4.47 19.62
N ALA A 153 -4.05 3.19 19.32
CA ALA A 153 -3.46 2.78 18.03
C ALA A 153 -4.33 3.20 16.83
N TRP A 154 -5.66 3.04 16.94
CA TRP A 154 -6.59 3.53 15.90
C TRP A 154 -6.54 5.04 15.73
N ASP A 155 -6.49 5.79 16.84
CA ASP A 155 -6.41 7.26 16.79
C ASP A 155 -5.11 7.74 16.14
N VAL A 156 -3.98 7.12 16.46
CA VAL A 156 -2.69 7.41 15.80
C VAL A 156 -2.74 7.11 14.31
N ILE A 157 -3.31 5.97 13.91
CA ILE A 157 -3.48 5.63 12.49
C ILE A 157 -4.35 6.68 11.79
N ALA A 158 -5.50 7.01 12.36
CA ALA A 158 -6.43 7.99 11.80
C ALA A 158 -5.79 9.37 11.66
N LEU A 159 -5.02 9.79 12.66
CA LEU A 159 -4.28 11.04 12.65
C LEU A 159 -3.26 11.08 11.50
N VAL A 160 -2.40 10.05 11.41
CA VAL A 160 -1.36 9.96 10.38
C VAL A 160 -1.97 9.93 8.99
N GLN A 161 -2.92 9.02 8.75
CA GLN A 161 -3.60 8.89 7.45
C GLN A 161 -4.37 10.17 7.08
N GLY A 162 -5.09 10.78 8.00
CA GLY A 162 -5.82 12.03 7.77
C GLY A 162 -4.91 13.17 7.39
N MET A 163 -3.76 13.32 8.05
CA MET A 163 -2.79 14.36 7.72
C MET A 163 -2.13 14.13 6.35
N ILE A 164 -1.80 12.89 6.00
CA ILE A 164 -1.25 12.52 4.69
C ILE A 164 -2.29 12.81 3.60
N ALA A 165 -3.52 12.31 3.75
CA ALA A 165 -4.59 12.51 2.77
C ALA A 165 -4.86 14.01 2.51
N MET A 166 -4.90 14.83 3.57
CA MET A 166 -5.09 16.28 3.43
C MET A 166 -3.89 16.99 2.80
N ALA A 167 -2.67 16.54 3.06
CA ALA A 167 -1.49 17.10 2.41
C ALA A 167 -1.49 16.81 0.90
N ILE A 168 -1.82 15.58 0.50
CA ILE A 168 -1.97 15.17 -0.90
C ILE A 168 -3.09 15.96 -1.58
N ALA A 169 -4.26 16.08 -0.95
CA ALA A 169 -5.40 16.82 -1.49
C ALA A 169 -5.08 18.30 -1.73
N ARG A 170 -4.19 18.90 -0.93
CA ARG A 170 -3.72 20.28 -1.08
C ARG A 170 -2.55 20.44 -2.05
N GLY A 171 -2.08 19.37 -2.66
CA GLY A 171 -0.94 19.37 -3.58
C GLY A 171 0.40 19.61 -2.90
N GLU A 172 0.54 19.28 -1.62
CA GLU A 172 1.81 19.41 -0.90
C GLU A 172 2.86 18.48 -1.49
N SER A 173 4.05 18.99 -1.75
CA SER A 173 5.15 18.25 -2.38
C SER A 173 6.35 18.03 -1.47
N SER A 174 6.28 18.45 -0.19
CA SER A 174 7.38 18.34 0.78
C SER A 174 7.11 17.25 1.82
N PRO A 175 7.56 16.01 1.60
CA PRO A 175 7.40 14.95 2.59
C PRO A 175 8.09 15.27 3.91
N ALA A 176 9.23 15.96 3.91
CA ALA A 176 9.95 16.32 5.13
C ALA A 176 9.15 17.27 6.04
N ALA A 177 8.52 18.30 5.44
CA ALA A 177 7.68 19.22 6.21
C ALA A 177 6.43 18.51 6.77
N LEU A 178 5.84 17.60 6.00
CA LEU A 178 4.71 16.80 6.44
C LEU A 178 5.10 15.88 7.59
N LYS A 179 6.21 15.14 7.49
CA LYS A 179 6.74 14.28 8.56
C LYS A 179 6.88 15.06 9.87
N CYS A 180 7.50 16.23 9.83
CA CYS A 180 7.69 17.08 11.02
C CYS A 180 6.35 17.45 11.70
N ARG A 181 5.30 17.76 10.90
CA ARG A 181 3.98 18.07 11.44
C ARG A 181 3.28 16.85 12.02
N ILE A 182 3.38 15.70 11.35
CA ILE A 182 2.78 14.45 11.82
C ILE A 182 3.45 14.00 13.12
N HIS A 183 4.80 14.06 13.21
CA HIS A 183 5.51 13.76 14.45
C HIS A 183 5.00 14.61 15.60
N ARG A 184 4.93 15.93 15.44
CA ARG A 184 4.41 16.82 16.50
C ARG A 184 2.98 16.44 16.92
N ALA A 185 2.13 16.11 15.97
CA ALA A 185 0.74 15.77 16.26
C ALA A 185 0.63 14.42 16.99
N ALA A 186 1.30 13.37 16.48
CA ALA A 186 1.24 12.03 17.06
C ALA A 186 1.90 11.97 18.44
N PHE A 187 3.09 12.58 18.61
CA PHE A 187 3.74 12.66 19.90
C PHE A 187 2.97 13.51 20.90
N GLY A 188 2.39 14.63 20.44
CA GLY A 188 1.52 15.46 21.28
C GLY A 188 0.27 14.74 21.73
N TYR A 189 -0.35 13.95 20.85
CA TYR A 189 -1.51 13.12 21.20
C TYR A 189 -1.17 12.09 22.30
N LEU A 190 -0.01 11.45 22.20
CA LEU A 190 0.46 10.46 23.19
C LEU A 190 1.05 11.10 24.46
N GLY A 191 1.26 12.41 24.49
CA GLY A 191 1.96 13.08 25.60
C GLY A 191 3.46 12.75 25.67
N TRP A 192 4.05 12.29 24.57
CA TRP A 192 5.47 11.91 24.50
C TRP A 192 6.35 13.08 24.10
N PRO A 193 7.62 13.14 24.59
CA PRO A 193 8.58 14.12 24.11
C PRO A 193 8.90 13.87 22.64
N LEU A 194 9.10 14.96 21.88
CA LEU A 194 9.57 14.83 20.49
C LEU A 194 10.98 14.23 20.49
N PRO A 195 11.31 13.38 19.52
CA PRO A 195 12.68 12.91 19.33
C PRO A 195 13.61 14.08 18.97
N ASP A 196 14.86 13.99 19.39
CA ASP A 196 15.92 14.97 19.09
C ASP A 196 16.22 15.07 17.59
#